data_7596ce6dc8a851d855a3c81035d5da32
#
_entry.id   7596ce6dc8a851d855a3c81035d5da32
#
_cell.length_a   1.000
_cell.length_b   1.000
_cell.length_c   1.000
_cell.angle_alpha   90.00
_cell.angle_beta   90.00
_cell.angle_gamma   90.00
#
_symmetry.space_group_name_H-M   'P 1'
#
loop_
_entity.id
_entity.type
_entity.pdbx_description
1 polymer ?
#
loop_
_entity_poly.entity_id
_entity_poly.type
_entity_poly.pdbx_seq_one_letter_code
_entity_poly.pdbx_strand_id
1 'polypeptide(L)'
;MKRLMILLAVTAATSPLWAIQGTIRTATDSKKGDIKWQPRSKSYAVSFKKGNTMVSAEYPLADVEELDIEKPAGYDKAVENVRRGNGAAAIGTLTKVVQDYKMLKWDKPAGRYLVEAYLSANNAQKALEAAEGVIKDDKSAEWKGELAPAYWQALLKLGKTQKLEGLVKKAAISGDRAASANALVMRGDMILASEGTSPEGCRKALTDAYLRVALMYADEPCREARVDAMQRAADCFDKLSQAARAEQLRSQARKL
;
A
#
# COMPACT_ATOMS: atom_id res chain seq x y z
N MET A 1 26.63 -16.77 20.91
CA MET A 1 27.22 -16.58 19.56
C MET A 1 26.58 -17.59 18.63
N LYS A 2 25.50 -17.22 17.90
CA LYS A 2 24.87 -18.07 16.89
C LYS A 2 25.70 -17.94 15.61
N ARG A 3 26.36 -19.00 15.20
CA ARG A 3 27.12 -19.06 13.94
C ARG A 3 26.14 -19.06 12.79
N LEU A 4 26.21 -18.03 11.96
CA LEU A 4 25.51 -17.93 10.69
C LEU A 4 26.06 -19.04 9.78
N MET A 5 25.29 -20.11 9.52
CA MET A 5 25.67 -21.12 8.54
C MET A 5 25.35 -20.56 7.14
N ILE A 6 26.35 -20.04 6.46
CA ILE A 6 26.28 -19.71 5.04
C ILE A 6 26.41 -21.05 4.28
N LEU A 7 25.29 -21.59 3.80
CA LEU A 7 25.26 -22.72 2.91
C LEU A 7 25.66 -22.25 1.51
N LEU A 8 26.91 -22.47 1.11
CA LEU A 8 27.38 -22.25 -0.27
C LEU A 8 26.91 -23.42 -1.14
N ALA A 9 25.79 -23.24 -1.84
CA ALA A 9 25.40 -24.15 -2.91
C ALA A 9 25.88 -23.59 -4.26
N VAL A 10 26.88 -24.25 -4.85
CA VAL A 10 27.34 -23.95 -6.22
C VAL A 10 26.37 -24.63 -7.18
N THR A 11 25.44 -23.87 -7.74
CA THR A 11 24.55 -24.33 -8.82
C THR A 11 24.92 -23.60 -10.12
N ALA A 12 25.09 -24.36 -11.20
CA ALA A 12 25.25 -23.79 -12.54
C ALA A 12 24.03 -22.94 -12.89
N ALA A 13 24.24 -21.63 -13.05
CA ALA A 13 23.17 -20.66 -13.20
C ALA A 13 22.69 -20.62 -14.65
N THR A 14 21.53 -21.19 -14.90
CA THR A 14 20.60 -20.57 -15.84
C THR A 14 19.97 -19.39 -15.10
N SER A 15 20.25 -18.16 -15.52
CA SER A 15 19.64 -16.95 -14.93
C SER A 15 18.13 -17.09 -15.04
N PRO A 16 17.39 -17.20 -13.93
CA PRO A 16 15.94 -17.27 -14.01
C PRO A 16 15.42 -15.92 -14.50
N LEU A 17 14.50 -15.93 -15.44
CA LEU A 17 13.86 -14.78 -16.10
C LEU A 17 13.17 -13.77 -15.15
N TRP A 18 13.28 -13.91 -13.82
CA TRP A 18 12.51 -13.21 -12.80
C TRP A 18 13.36 -12.70 -11.62
N ALA A 19 14.66 -12.54 -11.81
CA ALA A 19 15.52 -11.98 -10.77
C ALA A 19 15.62 -10.45 -10.95
N ILE A 20 15.38 -9.71 -9.89
CA ILE A 20 15.41 -8.25 -9.88
C ILE A 20 16.72 -7.77 -9.26
N GLN A 21 17.42 -6.88 -9.96
CA GLN A 21 18.63 -6.25 -9.44
C GLN A 21 18.32 -5.37 -8.24
N GLY A 22 19.13 -5.52 -7.18
CA GLY A 22 18.95 -4.72 -5.97
C GLY A 22 20.05 -4.97 -4.95
N THR A 23 19.90 -4.32 -3.81
CA THR A 23 20.75 -4.49 -2.64
C THR A 23 19.90 -4.93 -1.46
N ILE A 24 20.33 -6.00 -0.78
CA ILE A 24 19.77 -6.44 0.49
C ILE A 24 20.70 -6.03 1.62
N ARG A 25 20.13 -5.51 2.72
CA ARG A 25 20.87 -5.16 3.94
C ARG A 25 20.29 -5.90 5.13
N THR A 26 21.19 -6.40 5.95
CA THR A 26 20.91 -6.96 7.27
C THR A 26 21.75 -6.22 8.30
N ALA A 27 21.58 -6.47 9.58
CA ALA A 27 22.40 -5.88 10.64
C ALA A 27 23.92 -6.12 10.47
N THR A 28 24.32 -7.18 9.76
CA THR A 28 25.72 -7.60 9.66
C THR A 28 26.27 -7.68 8.25
N ASP A 29 25.43 -7.60 7.21
CA ASP A 29 25.85 -7.78 5.82
C ASP A 29 25.06 -6.90 4.85
N SER A 30 25.68 -6.60 3.72
CA SER A 30 25.04 -5.91 2.59
C SER A 30 25.49 -6.58 1.30
N LYS A 31 24.53 -7.01 0.47
CA LYS A 31 24.81 -7.67 -0.80
C LYS A 31 24.00 -7.08 -1.94
N LYS A 32 24.71 -6.74 -3.01
CA LYS A 32 24.13 -6.35 -4.30
C LYS A 32 24.12 -7.54 -5.24
N GLY A 33 23.00 -7.77 -5.92
CA GLY A 33 22.87 -8.87 -6.87
C GLY A 33 21.44 -9.02 -7.37
N ASP A 34 21.19 -10.17 -7.99
CA ASP A 34 19.88 -10.61 -8.44
C ASP A 34 19.08 -11.15 -7.25
N ILE A 35 18.03 -10.46 -6.85
CA ILE A 35 17.22 -10.80 -5.68
C ILE A 35 15.91 -11.47 -6.13
N LYS A 36 15.58 -12.57 -5.45
CA LYS A 36 14.33 -13.30 -5.66
C LYS A 36 13.70 -13.70 -4.33
N TRP A 37 12.41 -13.44 -4.18
CA TRP A 37 11.64 -13.93 -3.04
C TRP A 37 11.38 -15.43 -3.14
N GLN A 38 11.54 -16.14 -2.03
CA GLN A 38 11.26 -17.56 -1.87
C GLN A 38 10.13 -17.79 -0.85
N PRO A 39 8.88 -18.00 -1.31
CA PRO A 39 7.72 -18.08 -0.40
C PRO A 39 7.76 -19.24 0.59
N ARG A 40 8.39 -20.39 0.21
CA ARG A 40 8.44 -21.60 1.06
C ARG A 40 9.34 -21.41 2.27
N SER A 41 10.52 -20.85 2.06
CA SER A 41 11.50 -20.59 3.13
C SER A 41 11.29 -19.23 3.82
N LYS A 42 10.41 -18.38 3.26
CA LYS A 42 10.23 -16.98 3.68
C LYS A 42 11.56 -16.22 3.73
N SER A 43 12.31 -16.30 2.66
CA SER A 43 13.65 -15.74 2.52
C SER A 43 13.85 -15.11 1.16
N TYR A 44 14.93 -14.35 1.01
CA TYR A 44 15.41 -13.83 -0.25
C TYR A 44 16.65 -14.60 -0.71
N ALA A 45 16.63 -15.13 -1.92
CA ALA A 45 17.81 -15.64 -2.58
C ALA A 45 18.48 -14.47 -3.32
N VAL A 46 19.76 -14.25 -3.06
CA VAL A 46 20.57 -13.21 -3.71
C VAL A 46 21.70 -13.88 -4.48
N SER A 47 21.69 -13.73 -5.80
CA SER A 47 22.74 -14.25 -6.67
C SER A 47 23.70 -13.12 -7.08
N PHE A 48 24.98 -13.30 -6.84
CA PHE A 48 26.01 -12.29 -7.12
C PHE A 48 27.31 -12.93 -7.59
N LYS A 49 28.13 -12.16 -8.27
CA LYS A 49 29.47 -12.61 -8.72
C LYS A 49 30.50 -12.49 -7.58
N LYS A 50 31.25 -13.57 -7.35
CA LYS A 50 32.46 -13.58 -6.50
C LYS A 50 33.63 -14.04 -7.35
N GLY A 51 34.42 -13.10 -7.86
CA GLY A 51 35.38 -13.37 -8.92
C GLY A 51 34.67 -13.80 -10.21
N ASN A 52 35.03 -14.94 -10.78
CA ASN A 52 34.41 -15.51 -11.99
C ASN A 52 33.25 -16.48 -11.70
N THR A 53 32.88 -16.68 -10.44
CA THR A 53 31.85 -17.66 -10.05
C THR A 53 30.58 -16.93 -9.61
N MET A 54 29.41 -17.43 -10.06
CA MET A 54 28.11 -17.01 -9.50
C MET A 54 27.89 -17.75 -8.19
N VAL A 55 27.57 -16.98 -7.15
CA VAL A 55 27.26 -17.48 -5.80
C VAL A 55 25.87 -17.04 -5.42
N SER A 56 25.14 -17.90 -4.72
CA SER A 56 23.84 -17.54 -4.15
C SER A 56 23.90 -17.59 -2.63
N ALA A 57 23.33 -16.58 -1.99
CA ALA A 57 23.15 -16.54 -0.54
C ALA A 57 21.67 -16.38 -0.22
N GLU A 58 21.24 -16.94 0.90
CA GLU A 58 19.85 -16.89 1.36
C GLU A 58 19.76 -16.03 2.62
N TYR A 59 18.78 -15.09 2.62
CA TYR A 59 18.53 -14.14 3.69
C TYR A 59 17.10 -14.31 4.19
N PRO A 60 16.88 -14.81 5.42
CA PRO A 60 15.57 -14.89 6.03
C PRO A 60 14.90 -13.51 6.10
N LEU A 61 13.61 -13.43 5.85
CA LEU A 61 12.85 -12.17 5.91
C LEU A 61 13.04 -11.44 7.24
N ALA A 62 13.13 -12.19 8.34
CA ALA A 62 13.29 -11.62 9.68
C ALA A 62 14.63 -10.90 9.91
N ASP A 63 15.65 -11.24 9.11
CA ASP A 63 17.01 -10.68 9.24
C ASP A 63 17.23 -9.49 8.30
N VAL A 64 16.29 -9.23 7.39
CA VAL A 64 16.39 -8.15 6.39
C VAL A 64 15.87 -6.86 6.95
N GLU A 65 16.74 -5.86 7.05
CA GLU A 65 16.39 -4.51 7.50
C GLU A 65 15.97 -3.60 6.34
N GLU A 66 16.60 -3.77 5.18
CA GLU A 66 16.33 -2.92 4.02
C GLU A 66 16.49 -3.69 2.70
N LEU A 67 15.59 -3.38 1.77
CA LEU A 67 15.69 -3.75 0.36
C LEU A 67 15.76 -2.48 -0.47
N ASP A 68 16.89 -2.28 -1.14
CA ASP A 68 17.06 -1.22 -2.14
C ASP A 68 16.91 -1.83 -3.54
N ILE A 69 15.71 -1.67 -4.07
CA ILE A 69 15.28 -2.22 -5.37
C ILE A 69 14.96 -1.07 -6.30
N GLU A 70 15.56 -1.09 -7.49
CA GLU A 70 15.30 -0.09 -8.52
C GLU A 70 13.81 -0.03 -8.88
N LYS A 71 13.33 1.19 -9.12
CA LYS A 71 11.94 1.41 -9.49
C LYS A 71 11.60 0.72 -10.82
N PRO A 72 10.47 -0.01 -10.89
CA PRO A 72 10.08 -0.69 -12.12
C PRO A 72 9.87 0.27 -13.28
N ALA A 73 10.31 -0.12 -14.47
CA ALA A 73 10.08 0.65 -15.67
C ALA A 73 8.59 0.86 -15.94
N GLY A 74 8.22 2.10 -16.26
CA GLY A 74 6.83 2.48 -16.54
C GLY A 74 5.92 2.63 -15.31
N TYR A 75 6.43 2.37 -14.09
CA TYR A 75 5.65 2.50 -12.85
C TYR A 75 5.09 3.91 -12.66
N ASP A 76 5.94 4.95 -12.76
CA ASP A 76 5.50 6.33 -12.55
C ASP A 76 4.42 6.75 -13.56
N LYS A 77 4.56 6.35 -14.83
CA LYS A 77 3.55 6.61 -15.86
C LYS A 77 2.22 5.89 -15.55
N ALA A 78 2.29 4.66 -15.02
CA ALA A 78 1.09 3.93 -14.61
C ALA A 78 0.40 4.60 -13.43
N VAL A 79 1.16 5.04 -12.41
CA VAL A 79 0.64 5.80 -11.27
C VAL A 79 -0.02 7.11 -11.72
N GLU A 80 0.62 7.84 -12.63
CA GLU A 80 0.05 9.08 -13.17
C GLU A 80 -1.26 8.84 -13.92
N ASN A 81 -1.36 7.76 -14.72
CA ASN A 81 -2.60 7.37 -15.37
C ASN A 81 -3.72 7.12 -14.37
N VAL A 82 -3.44 6.42 -13.26
CA VAL A 82 -4.44 6.20 -12.19
C VAL A 82 -4.89 7.53 -11.58
N ARG A 83 -3.96 8.41 -11.22
CA ARG A 83 -4.24 9.73 -10.63
C ARG A 83 -5.06 10.63 -11.54
N ARG A 84 -4.90 10.49 -12.85
CA ARG A 84 -5.69 11.22 -13.86
C ARG A 84 -7.03 10.56 -14.19
N GLY A 85 -7.41 9.49 -13.49
CA GLY A 85 -8.66 8.75 -13.75
C GLY A 85 -8.60 7.79 -14.95
N ASN A 86 -7.44 7.62 -15.58
CA ASN A 86 -7.24 6.68 -16.69
C ASN A 86 -6.67 5.33 -16.18
N GLY A 87 -7.33 4.75 -15.18
CA GLY A 87 -6.87 3.53 -14.53
C GLY A 87 -6.74 2.34 -15.49
N ALA A 88 -7.61 2.23 -16.49
CA ALA A 88 -7.59 1.14 -17.45
C ALA A 88 -6.24 1.00 -18.18
N ALA A 89 -5.58 2.13 -18.52
CA ALA A 89 -4.28 2.15 -19.17
C ALA A 89 -3.12 1.69 -18.26
N ALA A 90 -3.33 1.70 -16.93
CA ALA A 90 -2.31 1.36 -15.95
C ALA A 90 -2.36 -0.13 -15.52
N ILE A 91 -3.50 -0.80 -15.67
CA ILE A 91 -3.74 -2.16 -15.15
C ILE A 91 -2.66 -3.14 -15.59
N GLY A 92 -2.32 -3.19 -16.87
CA GLY A 92 -1.33 -4.13 -17.40
C GLY A 92 0.05 -3.96 -16.77
N THR A 93 0.53 -2.72 -16.71
CA THR A 93 1.83 -2.40 -16.10
C THR A 93 1.84 -2.69 -14.61
N LEU A 94 0.82 -2.25 -13.87
CA LEU A 94 0.74 -2.47 -12.42
C LEU A 94 0.60 -3.95 -12.07
N THR A 95 -0.17 -4.74 -12.84
CA THR A 95 -0.27 -6.19 -12.66
C THR A 95 1.10 -6.85 -12.79
N LYS A 96 1.86 -6.47 -13.82
CA LYS A 96 3.21 -7.00 -14.02
C LYS A 96 4.14 -6.63 -12.86
N VAL A 97 4.10 -5.38 -12.38
CA VAL A 97 4.91 -4.96 -11.22
C VAL A 97 4.55 -5.77 -9.97
N VAL A 98 3.26 -5.96 -9.66
CA VAL A 98 2.82 -6.76 -8.51
C VAL A 98 3.34 -8.20 -8.60
N GLN A 99 3.38 -8.79 -9.79
CA GLN A 99 3.85 -10.15 -9.99
C GLN A 99 5.37 -10.28 -9.94
N ASP A 100 6.09 -9.42 -10.67
CA ASP A 100 7.54 -9.52 -10.83
C ASP A 100 8.29 -9.05 -9.57
N TYR A 101 7.74 -8.05 -8.85
CA TYR A 101 8.34 -7.46 -7.65
C TYR A 101 7.74 -7.98 -6.34
N LYS A 102 7.17 -9.17 -6.36
CA LYS A 102 6.56 -9.81 -5.20
C LYS A 102 7.51 -9.84 -4.00
N MET A 103 7.09 -9.21 -2.88
CA MET A 103 7.90 -9.04 -1.66
C MET A 103 9.21 -8.26 -1.86
N LEU A 104 9.36 -7.56 -3.00
CA LEU A 104 10.54 -6.80 -3.37
C LEU A 104 10.29 -5.28 -3.37
N LYS A 105 9.66 -4.74 -2.33
CA LYS A 105 9.41 -3.31 -2.11
C LYS A 105 8.29 -2.71 -2.96
N TRP A 106 8.16 -3.05 -4.27
CA TRP A 106 7.26 -2.37 -5.20
C TRP A 106 5.90 -3.04 -5.38
N ASP A 107 5.72 -4.25 -4.90
CA ASP A 107 4.46 -5.01 -5.00
C ASP A 107 3.29 -4.34 -4.27
N LYS A 108 3.52 -3.83 -3.05
CA LYS A 108 2.47 -3.19 -2.25
C LYS A 108 2.04 -1.82 -2.80
N PRO A 109 2.98 -0.89 -3.11
CA PRO A 109 2.63 0.35 -3.79
C PRO A 109 1.92 0.12 -5.13
N ALA A 110 2.43 -0.83 -5.95
CA ALA A 110 1.78 -1.18 -7.21
C ALA A 110 0.40 -1.82 -7.00
N GLY A 111 0.27 -2.67 -5.99
CA GLY A 111 -1.00 -3.28 -5.59
C GLY A 111 -2.04 -2.23 -5.22
N ARG A 112 -1.67 -1.21 -4.45
CA ARG A 112 -2.54 -0.07 -4.14
C ARG A 112 -3.09 0.57 -5.41
N TYR A 113 -2.21 1.02 -6.31
CA TYR A 113 -2.64 1.68 -7.55
C TYR A 113 -3.39 0.74 -8.51
N LEU A 114 -3.09 -0.56 -8.50
CA LEU A 114 -3.86 -1.55 -9.25
C LEU A 114 -5.30 -1.67 -8.73
N VAL A 115 -5.48 -1.66 -7.41
CA VAL A 115 -6.81 -1.64 -6.77
C VAL A 115 -7.56 -0.36 -7.14
N GLU A 116 -6.91 0.80 -7.01
CA GLU A 116 -7.49 2.09 -7.40
C GLU A 116 -7.87 2.13 -8.88
N ALA A 117 -7.04 1.55 -9.77
CA ALA A 117 -7.33 1.44 -11.20
C ALA A 117 -8.58 0.60 -11.48
N TYR A 118 -8.74 -0.53 -10.78
CA TYR A 118 -9.95 -1.34 -10.91
C TYR A 118 -11.18 -0.66 -10.31
N LEU A 119 -11.03 0.06 -9.19
CA LEU A 119 -12.13 0.83 -8.58
C LEU A 119 -12.60 1.97 -9.50
N SER A 120 -11.68 2.68 -10.15
CA SER A 120 -12.01 3.73 -11.14
C SER A 120 -12.71 3.17 -12.38
N ALA A 121 -12.38 1.92 -12.75
CA ALA A 121 -13.07 1.18 -13.82
C ALA A 121 -14.39 0.52 -13.34
N ASN A 122 -14.88 0.87 -12.14
CA ASN A 122 -16.08 0.31 -11.50
C ASN A 122 -16.07 -1.22 -11.36
N ASN A 123 -14.89 -1.81 -11.19
CA ASN A 123 -14.69 -3.26 -11.04
C ASN A 123 -14.18 -3.60 -9.64
N ALA A 124 -15.03 -3.42 -8.64
CA ALA A 124 -14.70 -3.65 -7.24
C ALA A 124 -14.29 -5.11 -6.94
N GLN A 125 -14.82 -6.08 -7.69
CA GLN A 125 -14.46 -7.48 -7.52
C GLN A 125 -12.99 -7.74 -7.91
N LYS A 126 -12.54 -7.24 -9.08
CA LYS A 126 -11.13 -7.35 -9.47
C LYS A 126 -10.21 -6.52 -8.58
N ALA A 127 -10.68 -5.38 -8.08
CA ALA A 127 -9.96 -4.61 -7.07
C ALA A 127 -9.70 -5.44 -5.82
N LEU A 128 -10.71 -6.14 -5.31
CA LEU A 128 -10.59 -7.02 -4.16
C LEU A 128 -9.60 -8.17 -4.42
N GLU A 129 -9.73 -8.86 -5.56
CA GLU A 129 -8.84 -9.97 -5.95
C GLU A 129 -7.37 -9.52 -6.05
N ALA A 130 -7.12 -8.35 -6.64
CA ALA A 130 -5.79 -7.77 -6.74
C ALA A 130 -5.19 -7.49 -5.35
N ALA A 131 -5.95 -6.90 -4.44
CA ALA A 131 -5.51 -6.66 -3.07
C ALA A 131 -5.23 -7.97 -2.32
N GLU A 132 -6.14 -8.94 -2.39
CA GLU A 132 -6.00 -10.23 -1.71
C GLU A 132 -4.81 -11.04 -2.25
N GLY A 133 -4.45 -10.86 -3.52
CA GLY A 133 -3.24 -11.43 -4.12
C GLY A 133 -1.95 -10.97 -3.43
N VAL A 134 -1.84 -9.67 -3.10
CA VAL A 134 -0.70 -9.11 -2.36
C VAL A 134 -0.76 -9.51 -0.87
N ILE A 135 -1.94 -9.42 -0.25
CA ILE A 135 -2.19 -9.73 1.16
C ILE A 135 -1.86 -11.19 1.50
N LYS A 136 -2.00 -12.10 0.53
CA LYS A 136 -1.68 -13.51 0.73
C LYS A 136 -0.24 -13.73 1.22
N ASP A 137 0.67 -12.91 0.77
CA ASP A 137 2.09 -13.00 1.12
C ASP A 137 2.46 -12.15 2.35
N ASP A 138 1.74 -11.06 2.58
CA ASP A 138 1.89 -10.22 3.77
C ASP A 138 0.51 -9.88 4.39
N LYS A 139 0.11 -10.66 5.36
CA LYS A 139 -1.16 -10.47 6.08
C LYS A 139 -1.28 -9.13 6.80
N SER A 140 -0.17 -8.45 7.08
CA SER A 140 -0.22 -7.14 7.71
C SER A 140 -0.78 -6.06 6.77
N ALA A 141 -0.64 -6.24 5.46
CA ALA A 141 -1.17 -5.33 4.45
C ALA A 141 -2.71 -5.24 4.42
N GLU A 142 -3.42 -6.13 5.12
CA GLU A 142 -4.88 -6.01 5.31
C GLU A 142 -5.29 -4.76 6.11
N TRP A 143 -4.43 -4.29 7.02
CA TRP A 143 -4.80 -3.27 8.00
C TRP A 143 -3.77 -2.15 8.19
N LYS A 144 -2.58 -2.25 7.61
CA LYS A 144 -1.55 -1.20 7.65
C LYS A 144 -0.80 -1.08 6.32
N GLY A 145 -0.07 0.04 6.17
CA GLY A 145 0.67 0.36 4.98
C GLY A 145 -0.21 0.87 3.84
N GLU A 146 0.40 1.05 2.67
CA GLU A 146 -0.19 1.77 1.54
C GLU A 146 -1.37 1.03 0.88
N LEU A 147 -1.39 -0.30 0.93
CA LEU A 147 -2.45 -1.10 0.29
C LEU A 147 -3.76 -1.07 1.08
N ALA A 148 -3.69 -0.98 2.42
CA ALA A 148 -4.85 -1.14 3.29
C ALA A 148 -6.01 -0.18 2.95
N PRO A 149 -5.82 1.14 2.75
CA PRO A 149 -6.92 2.05 2.41
C PRO A 149 -7.63 1.67 1.10
N ALA A 150 -6.89 1.32 0.06
CA ALA A 150 -7.47 0.91 -1.23
C ALA A 150 -8.22 -0.43 -1.11
N TYR A 151 -7.68 -1.38 -0.37
CA TYR A 151 -8.36 -2.64 -0.07
C TYR A 151 -9.68 -2.42 0.68
N TRP A 152 -9.69 -1.53 1.67
CA TRP A 152 -10.91 -1.18 2.42
C TRP A 152 -11.96 -0.52 1.53
N GLN A 153 -11.56 0.32 0.58
CA GLN A 153 -12.48 0.89 -0.41
C GLN A 153 -13.13 -0.19 -1.28
N ALA A 154 -12.36 -1.23 -1.69
CA ALA A 154 -12.93 -2.35 -2.43
C ALA A 154 -13.94 -3.14 -1.57
N LEU A 155 -13.64 -3.39 -0.29
CA LEU A 155 -14.57 -4.03 0.64
C LEU A 155 -15.85 -3.21 0.83
N LEU A 156 -15.73 -1.88 1.00
CA LEU A 156 -16.86 -0.97 1.16
C LEU A 156 -17.76 -0.99 -0.08
N LYS A 157 -17.17 -0.89 -1.28
CA LYS A 157 -17.90 -0.96 -2.56
C LYS A 157 -18.66 -2.28 -2.77
N LEU A 158 -18.15 -3.37 -2.22
CA LEU A 158 -18.78 -4.70 -2.29
C LEU A 158 -19.72 -5.00 -1.11
N GLY A 159 -19.95 -4.04 -0.21
CA GLY A 159 -20.81 -4.23 0.96
C GLY A 159 -20.26 -5.25 1.96
N LYS A 160 -18.96 -5.55 1.94
CA LYS A 160 -18.32 -6.50 2.89
C LYS A 160 -18.07 -5.82 4.25
N THR A 161 -19.10 -5.24 4.83
CA THR A 161 -19.06 -4.33 5.98
C THR A 161 -18.46 -4.98 7.21
N GLN A 162 -18.86 -6.21 7.55
CA GLN A 162 -18.38 -6.90 8.75
C GLN A 162 -16.84 -7.12 8.72
N LYS A 163 -16.30 -7.53 7.57
CA LYS A 163 -14.84 -7.69 7.41
C LYS A 163 -14.13 -6.34 7.53
N LEU A 164 -14.69 -5.32 6.88
CA LEU A 164 -14.15 -3.97 6.91
C LEU A 164 -14.11 -3.39 8.32
N GLU A 165 -15.19 -3.49 9.08
CA GLU A 165 -15.26 -3.04 10.49
C GLU A 165 -14.18 -3.66 11.36
N GLY A 166 -13.97 -4.98 11.21
CA GLY A 166 -12.90 -5.70 11.92
C GLY A 166 -11.50 -5.15 11.62
N LEU A 167 -11.21 -4.86 10.34
CA LEU A 167 -9.93 -4.33 9.90
C LEU A 167 -9.72 -2.88 10.37
N VAL A 168 -10.74 -2.03 10.21
CA VAL A 168 -10.73 -0.63 10.67
C VAL A 168 -10.51 -0.56 12.19
N LYS A 169 -11.22 -1.40 12.97
CA LYS A 169 -11.01 -1.48 14.41
C LYS A 169 -9.59 -1.92 14.76
N LYS A 170 -9.06 -2.94 14.08
CA LYS A 170 -7.69 -3.42 14.28
C LYS A 170 -6.66 -2.32 14.00
N ALA A 171 -6.80 -1.60 12.90
CA ALA A 171 -5.92 -0.50 12.52
C ALA A 171 -6.00 0.65 13.54
N ALA A 172 -7.19 1.01 14.00
CA ALA A 172 -7.40 2.11 14.95
C ALA A 172 -6.70 1.89 16.30
N ILE A 173 -6.59 0.64 16.77
CA ILE A 173 -5.97 0.30 18.07
C ILE A 173 -4.55 -0.26 17.96
N SER A 174 -3.96 -0.27 16.75
CA SER A 174 -2.67 -0.92 16.48
C SER A 174 -1.45 -0.20 17.08
N GLY A 175 -1.60 1.06 17.46
CA GLY A 175 -0.48 1.95 17.82
C GLY A 175 0.26 2.53 16.60
N ASP A 176 0.00 2.06 15.39
CA ASP A 176 0.52 2.65 14.16
C ASP A 176 -0.32 3.89 13.80
N ARG A 177 0.32 5.06 13.84
CA ARG A 177 -0.39 6.32 13.64
C ARG A 177 -0.97 6.48 12.24
N ALA A 178 -0.25 6.05 11.19
CA ALA A 178 -0.75 6.11 9.82
C ALA A 178 -1.95 5.17 9.62
N ALA A 179 -1.87 3.94 10.16
CA ALA A 179 -3.00 3.01 10.14
C ALA A 179 -4.21 3.56 10.90
N SER A 180 -3.99 4.19 12.06
CA SER A 180 -5.08 4.81 12.84
C SER A 180 -5.73 5.99 12.11
N ALA A 181 -4.93 6.83 11.43
CA ALA A 181 -5.44 7.92 10.61
C ALA A 181 -6.30 7.40 9.45
N ASN A 182 -5.78 6.41 8.70
CA ASN A 182 -6.52 5.76 7.61
C ASN A 182 -7.81 5.10 8.10
N ALA A 183 -7.79 4.47 9.29
CA ALA A 183 -8.98 3.88 9.89
C ALA A 183 -10.06 4.91 10.20
N LEU A 184 -9.67 6.10 10.66
CA LEU A 184 -10.62 7.19 10.86
C LEU A 184 -11.18 7.72 9.55
N VAL A 185 -10.36 7.90 8.51
CA VAL A 185 -10.85 8.28 7.17
C VAL A 185 -11.90 7.27 6.69
N MET A 186 -11.56 5.98 6.75
CA MET A 186 -12.47 4.91 6.33
C MET A 186 -13.76 4.88 7.16
N ARG A 187 -13.69 5.18 8.47
CA ARG A 187 -14.89 5.31 9.31
C ARG A 187 -15.82 6.40 8.81
N GLY A 188 -15.28 7.54 8.37
CA GLY A 188 -16.08 8.59 7.73
C GLY A 188 -16.77 8.11 6.45
N ASP A 189 -16.03 7.36 5.60
CA ASP A 189 -16.59 6.77 4.38
C ASP A 189 -17.71 5.77 4.69
N MET A 190 -17.54 4.95 5.72
CA MET A 190 -18.57 4.00 6.18
C MET A 190 -19.83 4.71 6.70
N ILE A 191 -19.67 5.83 7.42
CA ILE A 191 -20.80 6.68 7.85
C ILE A 191 -21.56 7.19 6.63
N LEU A 192 -20.87 7.75 5.64
CA LEU A 192 -21.51 8.25 4.42
C LEU A 192 -22.13 7.13 3.57
N ALA A 193 -21.55 5.93 3.59
CA ALA A 193 -22.12 4.77 2.89
C ALA A 193 -23.42 4.28 3.54
N SER A 194 -23.56 4.39 4.87
CA SER A 194 -24.73 3.93 5.63
C SER A 194 -25.82 5.00 5.77
N GLU A 195 -25.44 6.26 6.00
CA GLU A 195 -26.37 7.37 6.30
C GLU A 195 -26.58 8.32 5.10
N GLY A 196 -25.84 8.06 4.02
CA GLY A 196 -25.86 8.91 2.82
C GLY A 196 -25.13 10.24 3.02
N THR A 197 -25.16 11.07 1.96
CA THR A 197 -24.59 12.42 1.95
C THR A 197 -25.62 13.47 2.41
N SER A 198 -26.57 13.10 3.26
CA SER A 198 -27.51 14.01 3.91
C SER A 198 -26.74 15.00 4.80
N PRO A 199 -27.35 16.17 5.15
CA PRO A 199 -26.72 17.10 6.08
C PRO A 199 -26.31 16.46 7.41
N GLU A 200 -27.07 15.50 7.89
CA GLU A 200 -26.79 14.78 9.15
C GLU A 200 -25.62 13.80 8.96
N GLY A 201 -25.65 12.94 7.93
CA GLY A 201 -24.55 12.05 7.60
C GLY A 201 -23.24 12.79 7.38
N CYS A 202 -23.26 13.92 6.65
CA CYS A 202 -22.09 14.77 6.46
C CYS A 202 -21.56 15.36 7.79
N ARG A 203 -22.43 15.89 8.67
CA ARG A 203 -22.00 16.38 9.99
C ARG A 203 -21.34 15.30 10.81
N LYS A 204 -21.95 14.11 10.85
CA LYS A 204 -21.41 12.98 11.60
C LYS A 204 -20.05 12.52 11.05
N ALA A 205 -19.91 12.35 9.73
CA ALA A 205 -18.64 12.01 9.11
C ALA A 205 -17.55 13.06 9.38
N LEU A 206 -17.91 14.36 9.38
CA LEU A 206 -16.99 15.44 9.73
C LEU A 206 -16.51 15.34 11.18
N THR A 207 -17.42 15.24 12.15
CA THR A 207 -17.09 15.29 13.58
C THR A 207 -16.44 14.03 14.09
N ASP A 208 -16.93 12.87 13.67
CA ASP A 208 -16.48 11.58 14.19
C ASP A 208 -15.22 11.04 13.49
N ALA A 209 -14.89 11.60 12.32
CA ALA A 209 -13.83 11.06 11.48
C ALA A 209 -12.94 12.14 10.83
N TYR A 210 -13.36 12.78 9.74
CA TYR A 210 -12.46 13.52 8.86
C TYR A 210 -11.76 14.69 9.54
N LEU A 211 -12.48 15.54 10.29
CA LEU A 211 -11.86 16.67 10.98
C LEU A 211 -10.89 16.24 12.07
N ARG A 212 -11.11 15.09 12.70
CA ARG A 212 -10.17 14.55 13.68
C ARG A 212 -8.83 14.20 13.01
N VAL A 213 -8.85 13.60 11.83
CA VAL A 213 -7.61 13.32 11.08
C VAL A 213 -6.97 14.62 10.63
N ALA A 214 -7.73 15.52 10.03
CA ALA A 214 -7.20 16.79 9.53
C ALA A 214 -6.50 17.63 10.60
N LEU A 215 -6.99 17.59 11.85
CA LEU A 215 -6.49 18.42 12.97
C LEU A 215 -5.46 17.73 13.85
N MET A 216 -5.56 16.40 14.06
CA MET A 216 -4.77 15.70 15.09
C MET A 216 -3.61 14.84 14.54
N TYR A 217 -3.57 14.61 13.21
CA TYR A 217 -2.56 13.75 12.59
C TYR A 217 -1.66 14.57 11.66
N ALA A 218 -0.81 15.43 12.26
CA ALA A 218 0.06 16.35 11.52
C ALA A 218 1.43 15.78 11.15
N ASP A 219 1.78 14.62 11.67
CA ASP A 219 3.06 13.94 11.46
C ASP A 219 3.19 13.36 10.04
N GLU A 220 4.42 13.30 9.53
CA GLU A 220 4.72 12.91 8.15
C GLU A 220 4.14 11.53 7.72
N PRO A 221 4.17 10.47 8.55
CA PRO A 221 3.54 9.20 8.18
C PRO A 221 2.03 9.27 7.94
N CYS A 222 1.37 10.31 8.46
CA CYS A 222 -0.09 10.52 8.32
C CYS A 222 -0.46 11.48 7.19
N ARG A 223 0.52 12.03 6.46
CA ARG A 223 0.32 13.07 5.45
C ARG A 223 -0.74 12.71 4.42
N GLU A 224 -0.66 11.53 3.81
CA GLU A 224 -1.65 11.09 2.80
C GLU A 224 -3.06 10.99 3.40
N ALA A 225 -3.20 10.32 4.55
CA ALA A 225 -4.49 10.20 5.23
C ALA A 225 -5.07 11.57 5.61
N ARG A 226 -4.21 12.53 5.98
CA ARG A 226 -4.61 13.90 6.29
C ARG A 226 -5.10 14.65 5.06
N VAL A 227 -4.42 14.52 3.93
CA VAL A 227 -4.86 15.09 2.65
C VAL A 227 -6.21 14.52 2.24
N ASP A 228 -6.38 13.21 2.30
CA ASP A 228 -7.64 12.53 2.00
C ASP A 228 -8.76 13.00 2.93
N ALA A 229 -8.50 13.09 4.23
CA ALA A 229 -9.48 13.58 5.20
C ALA A 229 -9.92 15.02 4.91
N MET A 230 -8.98 15.91 4.57
CA MET A 230 -9.30 17.30 4.22
C MET A 230 -10.15 17.39 2.95
N GLN A 231 -9.88 16.59 1.94
CA GLN A 231 -10.65 16.54 0.69
C GLN A 231 -12.09 16.06 0.96
N ARG A 232 -12.25 14.94 1.69
CA ARG A 232 -13.56 14.39 2.06
C ARG A 232 -14.34 15.32 2.99
N ALA A 233 -13.66 15.99 3.91
CA ALA A 233 -14.28 17.02 4.75
C ALA A 233 -14.76 18.21 3.92
N ALA A 234 -13.98 18.64 2.92
CA ALA A 234 -14.38 19.71 2.01
C ALA A 234 -15.62 19.32 1.21
N ASP A 235 -15.70 18.07 0.72
CA ASP A 235 -16.90 17.59 0.00
C ASP A 235 -18.14 17.55 0.90
N CYS A 236 -17.99 17.20 2.17
CA CYS A 236 -19.07 17.29 3.16
C CYS A 236 -19.48 18.74 3.42
N PHE A 237 -18.52 19.69 3.51
CA PHE A 237 -18.84 21.11 3.68
C PHE A 237 -19.57 21.70 2.47
N ASP A 238 -19.24 21.27 1.25
CA ASP A 238 -20.00 21.66 0.06
C ASP A 238 -21.46 21.19 0.13
N LYS A 239 -21.68 19.94 0.55
CA LYS A 239 -23.04 19.41 0.78
C LYS A 239 -23.81 20.17 1.86
N LEU A 240 -23.10 20.77 2.81
CA LEU A 240 -23.66 21.62 3.86
C LEU A 240 -23.78 23.10 3.45
N SER A 241 -23.53 23.45 2.19
CA SER A 241 -23.52 24.82 1.67
C SER A 241 -22.51 25.75 2.37
N GLN A 242 -21.37 25.19 2.82
CA GLN A 242 -20.29 25.91 3.50
C GLN A 242 -19.03 26.00 2.62
N ALA A 243 -19.19 26.57 1.42
CA ALA A 243 -18.16 26.62 0.38
C ALA A 243 -16.84 27.26 0.85
N ALA A 244 -16.88 28.30 1.69
CA ALA A 244 -15.67 28.93 2.22
C ALA A 244 -14.81 27.96 3.06
N ARG A 245 -15.44 27.12 3.90
CA ARG A 245 -14.74 26.09 4.69
C ARG A 245 -14.19 24.98 3.79
N ALA A 246 -14.95 24.57 2.79
CA ALA A 246 -14.51 23.58 1.80
C ALA A 246 -13.25 24.05 1.07
N GLU A 247 -13.24 25.29 0.56
CA GLU A 247 -12.08 25.83 -0.15
C GLU A 247 -10.86 26.02 0.78
N GLN A 248 -11.08 26.43 2.03
CA GLN A 248 -10.00 26.51 3.03
C GLN A 248 -9.31 25.15 3.22
N LEU A 249 -10.07 24.06 3.37
CA LEU A 249 -9.51 22.71 3.53
C LEU A 249 -8.80 22.24 2.26
N ARG A 250 -9.36 22.47 1.07
CA ARG A 250 -8.69 22.14 -0.20
C ARG A 250 -7.38 22.91 -0.37
N SER A 251 -7.37 24.19 0.01
CA SER A 251 -6.17 25.02 -0.01
C SER A 251 -5.09 24.50 0.95
N GLN A 252 -5.49 24.06 2.14
CA GLN A 252 -4.57 23.44 3.10
C GLN A 252 -4.04 22.10 2.59
N ALA A 253 -4.89 21.24 2.02
CA ALA A 253 -4.51 19.97 1.46
C ALA A 253 -3.47 20.09 0.31
N ARG A 254 -3.60 21.14 -0.51
CA ARG A 254 -2.63 21.43 -1.61
C ARG A 254 -1.24 21.86 -1.12
N LYS A 255 -1.12 22.32 0.12
CA LYS A 255 0.15 22.78 0.71
C LYS A 255 0.90 21.66 1.45
N LEU A 256 0.25 20.54 1.69
CA LEU A 256 0.84 19.32 2.23
C LEU A 256 1.48 18.49 1.13
#